data_a6d09425fc994148bb1c9aa0f061601f
#
_entry.id   a6d09425fc994148bb1c9aa0f061601f
#
_cell.length_a   1.000
_cell.length_b   1.000
_cell.length_c   1.000
_cell.angle_alpha   90.00
_cell.angle_beta   90.00
_cell.angle_gamma   90.00
#
_symmetry.space_group_name_H-M   'P 1'
#
loop_
_entity.id
_entity.type
_entity.pdbx_description
1 polymer ?
#
loop_
_entity_poly.entity_id
_entity_poly.type
_entity_poly.pdbx_seq_one_letter_code
_entity_poly.pdbx_strand_id
1 'polypeptide(L)'
;MLENLLFSLNSTLPLFFIMLLGYVLHRTGFLSDAFVAGANKFVFYAALPVQLFRDLGKNDVRTTFDGRYVLFCFVVTLVSILVIWALAKVFLKGTGLVGEFVQACYRSSAAILGSAFLQSIYGDASMSSLMILGSVPLYNIMAVVILTLESPAAAQTGSMSAKLKKSAKGVLTNPILLGIAAGFAWSMLHISMPAMLDKTLSNVAGLTSPLALLAIGAGFKGRKALGYLKPTTIATVVKLMILPALFLPLAVHLGFTAEKLVALLVMLGSITTPACYVMAKQMGHEGILTGSVCVTTTLFSAFSLTFWLFVLRSLGYIL
;
A
#
# COMPACT_ATOMS: atom_id res chain seq x y z
N MET A 1 -1.28 -25.79 7.77
CA MET A 1 -0.39 -25.22 6.72
C MET A 1 -1.10 -25.13 5.35
N LEU A 2 -1.69 -26.22 4.86
CA LEU A 2 -2.40 -26.23 3.56
C LEU A 2 -3.57 -25.24 3.54
N GLU A 3 -4.39 -25.18 4.57
CA GLU A 3 -5.52 -24.25 4.69
C GLU A 3 -5.08 -22.79 4.63
N ASN A 4 -4.01 -22.41 5.34
CA ASN A 4 -3.47 -21.05 5.30
C ASN A 4 -2.93 -20.71 3.90
N LEU A 5 -2.33 -21.67 3.21
CA LEU A 5 -1.85 -21.51 1.83
C LEU A 5 -3.04 -21.31 0.88
N LEU A 6 -4.06 -22.16 0.97
CA LEU A 6 -5.28 -22.04 0.16
C LEU A 6 -5.99 -20.72 0.40
N PHE A 7 -6.11 -20.30 1.67
CA PHE A 7 -6.68 -19.00 2.01
C PHE A 7 -5.85 -17.84 1.41
N SER A 8 -4.53 -17.87 1.58
CA SER A 8 -3.63 -16.84 1.03
C SER A 8 -3.69 -16.79 -0.50
N LEU A 9 -3.74 -17.95 -1.17
CA LEU A 9 -3.92 -18.04 -2.62
C LEU A 9 -5.26 -17.48 -3.06
N ASN A 10 -6.36 -17.86 -2.40
CA ASN A 10 -7.69 -17.35 -2.69
C ASN A 10 -7.81 -15.83 -2.49
N SER A 11 -7.03 -15.26 -1.58
CA SER A 11 -7.00 -13.82 -1.33
C SER A 11 -6.14 -13.04 -2.33
N THR A 12 -5.10 -13.65 -2.91
CA THR A 12 -4.11 -12.94 -3.74
C THR A 12 -4.21 -13.26 -5.23
N LEU A 13 -4.52 -14.51 -5.61
CA LEU A 13 -4.64 -14.90 -7.02
C LEU A 13 -5.73 -14.12 -7.80
N PRO A 14 -6.91 -13.80 -7.24
CA PRO A 14 -7.88 -12.97 -7.96
C PRO A 14 -7.32 -11.62 -8.36
N LEU A 15 -6.46 -11.01 -7.53
CA LEU A 15 -5.80 -9.74 -7.84
C LEU A 15 -4.82 -9.88 -9.02
N PHE A 16 -4.08 -11.00 -9.04
CA PHE A 16 -3.21 -11.33 -10.18
C PHE A 16 -4.01 -11.54 -11.45
N PHE A 17 -5.14 -12.25 -11.40
CA PHE A 17 -5.97 -12.48 -12.58
C PHE A 17 -6.59 -11.18 -13.13
N ILE A 18 -6.92 -10.20 -12.28
CA ILE A 18 -7.36 -8.88 -12.75
C ILE A 18 -6.21 -8.16 -13.49
N MET A 19 -4.98 -8.25 -13.02
CA MET A 19 -3.82 -7.70 -13.74
C MET A 19 -3.59 -8.43 -15.08
N LEU A 20 -3.69 -9.76 -15.09
CA LEU A 20 -3.58 -10.56 -16.30
C LEU A 20 -4.68 -10.19 -17.31
N LEU A 21 -5.92 -10.04 -16.85
CA LEU A 21 -7.04 -9.58 -17.68
C LEU A 21 -6.73 -8.19 -18.27
N GLY A 22 -6.25 -7.24 -17.49
CA GLY A 22 -5.85 -5.92 -17.97
C GLY A 22 -4.79 -5.99 -19.06
N TYR A 23 -3.78 -6.85 -18.88
CA TYR A 23 -2.74 -7.10 -19.88
C TYR A 23 -3.31 -7.67 -21.18
N VAL A 24 -4.16 -8.71 -21.10
CA VAL A 24 -4.79 -9.34 -22.28
C VAL A 24 -5.68 -8.35 -23.01
N LEU A 25 -6.56 -7.64 -22.30
CA LEU A 25 -7.47 -6.68 -22.91
C LEU A 25 -6.74 -5.51 -23.59
N HIS A 26 -5.61 -5.07 -23.04
CA HIS A 26 -4.78 -4.05 -23.69
C HIS A 26 -4.06 -4.60 -24.92
N ARG A 27 -3.55 -5.84 -24.86
CA ARG A 27 -2.90 -6.50 -26.01
C ARG A 27 -3.85 -6.79 -27.16
N THR A 28 -5.11 -7.09 -26.88
CA THR A 28 -6.16 -7.29 -27.89
C THR A 28 -6.72 -5.99 -28.45
N GLY A 29 -6.30 -4.83 -27.94
CA GLY A 29 -6.78 -3.51 -28.36
C GLY A 29 -8.13 -3.11 -27.77
N PHE A 30 -8.73 -3.94 -26.88
CA PHE A 30 -9.99 -3.62 -26.21
C PHE A 30 -9.83 -2.43 -25.22
N LEU A 31 -8.73 -2.40 -24.46
CA LEU A 31 -8.36 -1.27 -23.62
C LEU A 31 -7.33 -0.39 -24.33
N SER A 32 -7.70 0.85 -24.62
CA SER A 32 -6.78 1.84 -25.19
C SER A 32 -5.87 2.46 -24.14
N ASP A 33 -4.73 3.04 -24.55
CA ASP A 33 -3.86 3.84 -23.66
C ASP A 33 -4.61 5.02 -23.03
N ALA A 34 -5.59 5.61 -23.76
CA ALA A 34 -6.44 6.67 -23.26
C ALA A 34 -7.32 6.21 -22.08
N PHE A 35 -7.89 5.00 -22.18
CA PHE A 35 -8.63 4.39 -21.08
C PHE A 35 -7.75 4.18 -19.85
N VAL A 36 -6.55 3.62 -20.04
CA VAL A 36 -5.60 3.38 -18.93
C VAL A 36 -5.20 4.68 -18.25
N ALA A 37 -4.93 5.73 -19.03
CA ALA A 37 -4.63 7.05 -18.49
C ALA A 37 -5.83 7.65 -17.73
N GLY A 38 -7.05 7.53 -18.27
CA GLY A 38 -8.29 7.96 -17.65
C GLY A 38 -8.57 7.21 -16.33
N ALA A 39 -8.41 5.89 -16.33
CA ALA A 39 -8.57 5.05 -15.15
C ALA A 39 -7.59 5.45 -14.04
N ASN A 40 -6.31 5.62 -14.36
CA ASN A 40 -5.30 6.10 -13.40
C ASN A 40 -5.66 7.48 -12.85
N LYS A 41 -6.12 8.41 -13.71
CA LYS A 41 -6.56 9.74 -13.30
C LYS A 41 -7.78 9.68 -12.38
N PHE A 42 -8.79 8.90 -12.72
CA PHE A 42 -9.98 8.71 -11.88
C PHE A 42 -9.63 8.11 -10.52
N VAL A 43 -8.80 7.06 -10.50
CA VAL A 43 -8.36 6.43 -9.24
C VAL A 43 -7.63 7.44 -8.37
N PHE A 44 -6.71 8.23 -8.94
CA PHE A 44 -5.90 9.18 -8.17
C PHE A 44 -6.71 10.37 -7.63
N TYR A 45 -7.58 10.96 -8.46
CA TYR A 45 -8.28 12.20 -8.11
C TYR A 45 -9.64 12.00 -7.44
N ALA A 46 -10.24 10.81 -7.57
CA ALA A 46 -11.56 10.52 -7.01
C ALA A 46 -11.58 9.29 -6.10
N ALA A 47 -11.28 8.09 -6.62
CA ALA A 47 -11.51 6.86 -5.88
C ALA A 47 -10.63 6.71 -4.64
N LEU A 48 -9.31 7.00 -4.74
CA LEU A 48 -8.37 6.95 -3.60
C LEU A 48 -8.70 7.98 -2.50
N PRO A 49 -8.94 9.28 -2.81
CA PRO A 49 -9.36 10.23 -1.79
C PRO A 49 -10.66 9.82 -1.08
N VAL A 50 -11.65 9.34 -1.82
CA VAL A 50 -12.91 8.85 -1.26
C VAL A 50 -12.70 7.62 -0.38
N GLN A 51 -11.87 6.68 -0.81
CA GLN A 51 -11.53 5.50 -0.01
C GLN A 51 -10.88 5.90 1.32
N LEU A 52 -9.87 6.77 1.29
CA LEU A 52 -9.17 7.20 2.50
C LEU A 52 -10.03 8.05 3.44
N PHE A 53 -10.87 8.93 2.87
CA PHE A 53 -11.89 9.64 3.63
C PHE A 53 -12.79 8.66 4.40
N ARG A 54 -13.32 7.66 3.70
CA ARG A 54 -14.23 6.67 4.27
C ARG A 54 -13.54 5.79 5.31
N ASP A 55 -12.35 5.28 4.99
CA ASP A 55 -11.59 4.39 5.88
C ASP A 55 -11.23 5.08 7.20
N LEU A 56 -10.91 6.38 7.18
CA LEU A 56 -10.61 7.16 8.38
C LEU A 56 -11.88 7.68 9.07
N GLY A 57 -12.90 8.07 8.32
CA GLY A 57 -14.13 8.62 8.87
C GLY A 57 -15.02 7.59 9.58
N LYS A 58 -14.86 6.29 9.28
CA LYS A 58 -15.63 5.20 9.91
C LYS A 58 -15.00 4.58 11.16
N ASN A 59 -13.71 4.80 11.38
CA ASN A 59 -13.02 4.18 12.50
C ASN A 59 -13.52 4.79 13.83
N ASP A 60 -14.45 4.12 14.49
CA ASP A 60 -14.78 4.39 15.89
C ASP A 60 -13.73 3.74 16.79
N VAL A 61 -12.68 4.50 17.06
CA VAL A 61 -11.47 4.06 17.76
C VAL A 61 -11.73 3.86 19.28
N ARG A 62 -12.94 4.14 19.78
CA ARG A 62 -13.19 4.33 21.23
C ARG A 62 -13.33 3.04 22.03
N THR A 63 -13.83 1.96 21.44
CA THR A 63 -14.21 0.77 22.21
C THR A 63 -13.05 -0.19 22.50
N THR A 64 -11.96 -0.14 21.70
CA THR A 64 -10.80 -1.04 21.81
C THR A 64 -9.48 -0.34 21.52
N PHE A 65 -9.37 0.97 21.85
CA PHE A 65 -8.15 1.74 21.52
C PHE A 65 -6.94 1.26 22.29
N ASP A 66 -6.00 0.61 21.60
CA ASP A 66 -4.67 0.31 22.12
C ASP A 66 -3.64 1.29 21.52
N GLY A 67 -3.44 2.40 22.24
CA GLY A 67 -2.48 3.44 21.83
C GLY A 67 -1.05 2.94 21.69
N ARG A 68 -0.66 1.92 22.48
CA ARG A 68 0.66 1.31 22.42
C ARG A 68 0.85 0.56 21.09
N TYR A 69 -0.17 -0.17 20.65
CA TYR A 69 -0.14 -0.89 19.37
C TYR A 69 -0.18 0.06 18.17
N VAL A 70 -1.05 1.08 18.21
CA VAL A 70 -1.12 2.12 17.15
C VAL A 70 0.20 2.85 17.01
N LEU A 71 0.81 3.26 18.15
CA LEU A 71 2.11 3.92 18.16
C LEU A 71 3.20 2.99 17.60
N PHE A 72 3.18 1.73 17.96
CA PHE A 72 4.13 0.74 17.43
C PHE A 72 4.00 0.61 15.90
N CYS A 73 2.79 0.46 15.36
CA CYS A 73 2.54 0.42 13.92
C CYS A 73 3.05 1.69 13.22
N PHE A 74 2.82 2.87 13.83
CA PHE A 74 3.30 4.15 13.31
C PHE A 74 4.83 4.22 13.29
N VAL A 75 5.49 3.91 14.39
CA VAL A 75 6.95 3.99 14.53
C VAL A 75 7.63 3.00 13.57
N VAL A 76 7.17 1.75 13.54
CA VAL A 76 7.71 0.73 12.63
C VAL A 76 7.55 1.15 11.17
N THR A 77 6.41 1.71 10.82
CA THR A 77 6.17 2.23 9.47
C THR A 77 7.13 3.38 9.15
N LEU A 78 7.25 4.36 10.05
CA LEU A 78 8.12 5.52 9.85
C LEU A 78 9.60 5.12 9.72
N VAL A 79 10.07 4.26 10.62
CA VAL A 79 11.46 3.75 10.60
C VAL A 79 11.71 2.99 9.30
N SER A 80 10.81 2.09 8.90
CA SER A 80 10.92 1.36 7.63
C SER A 80 11.06 2.30 6.44
N ILE A 81 10.20 3.33 6.37
CA ILE A 81 10.23 4.31 5.28
C ILE A 81 11.55 5.06 5.26
N LEU A 82 11.99 5.61 6.39
CA LEU A 82 13.21 6.42 6.47
C LEU A 82 14.47 5.61 6.15
N VAL A 83 14.56 4.39 6.68
CA VAL A 83 15.70 3.49 6.41
C VAL A 83 15.74 3.09 4.94
N ILE A 84 14.61 2.63 4.37
CA ILE A 84 14.53 2.24 2.97
C ILE A 84 14.86 3.45 2.07
N TRP A 85 14.36 4.65 2.41
CA TRP A 85 14.63 5.85 1.62
C TRP A 85 16.10 6.24 1.67
N ALA A 86 16.72 6.23 2.86
CA ALA A 86 18.15 6.51 3.00
C ALA A 86 18.99 5.52 2.18
N LEU A 87 18.71 4.21 2.28
CA LEU A 87 19.40 3.19 1.52
C LEU A 87 19.18 3.34 0.00
N ALA A 88 17.95 3.59 -0.43
CA ALA A 88 17.62 3.79 -1.84
C ALA A 88 18.36 5.01 -2.43
N LYS A 89 18.51 6.09 -1.67
CA LYS A 89 19.31 7.26 -2.10
C LYS A 89 20.78 6.94 -2.35
N VAL A 90 21.33 5.96 -1.64
CA VAL A 90 22.71 5.51 -1.85
C VAL A 90 22.81 4.56 -3.05
N PHE A 91 21.98 3.51 -3.06
CA PHE A 91 22.09 2.41 -4.03
C PHE A 91 21.46 2.69 -5.39
N LEU A 92 20.44 3.57 -5.45
CA LEU A 92 19.72 3.93 -6.68
C LEU A 92 19.95 5.38 -7.11
N LYS A 93 21.05 6.00 -6.64
CA LYS A 93 21.42 7.38 -6.99
C LYS A 93 21.51 7.53 -8.51
N GLY A 94 20.87 8.56 -9.04
CA GLY A 94 20.93 8.89 -10.48
C GLY A 94 20.04 8.03 -11.40
N THR A 95 19.33 7.02 -10.88
CA THR A 95 18.48 6.14 -11.70
C THR A 95 17.07 6.70 -11.92
N GLY A 96 16.63 7.67 -11.13
CA GLY A 96 15.23 8.16 -11.10
C GLY A 96 14.24 7.17 -10.47
N LEU A 97 14.70 6.05 -9.91
CA LEU A 97 13.87 4.96 -9.39
C LEU A 97 13.62 5.07 -7.89
N VAL A 98 14.29 5.98 -7.18
CA VAL A 98 14.24 6.07 -5.70
C VAL A 98 12.80 6.15 -5.19
N GLY A 99 11.99 7.07 -5.73
CA GLY A 99 10.61 7.26 -5.27
C GLY A 99 9.74 6.02 -5.48
N GLU A 100 9.81 5.39 -6.66
CA GLU A 100 9.07 4.15 -6.95
C GLU A 100 9.53 2.99 -6.06
N PHE A 101 10.83 2.80 -5.89
CA PHE A 101 11.41 1.73 -5.09
C PHE A 101 10.96 1.84 -3.63
N VAL A 102 11.12 3.02 -3.03
CA VAL A 102 10.81 3.24 -1.61
C VAL A 102 9.35 2.92 -1.32
N GLN A 103 8.41 3.55 -2.07
CA GLN A 103 6.99 3.29 -1.82
C GLN A 103 6.59 1.83 -2.08
N ALA A 104 7.17 1.17 -3.08
CA ALA A 104 6.89 -0.22 -3.37
C ALA A 104 7.37 -1.17 -2.25
N CYS A 105 8.46 -0.84 -1.55
CA CYS A 105 8.99 -1.63 -0.45
C CYS A 105 8.13 -1.56 0.82
N TYR A 106 7.58 -0.38 1.19
CA TYR A 106 6.91 -0.28 2.49
C TYR A 106 5.39 -0.35 2.42
N ARG A 107 4.76 0.07 1.32
CA ARG A 107 3.29 0.15 1.26
C ARG A 107 2.65 -1.21 1.05
N SER A 108 1.76 -1.56 1.95
CA SER A 108 0.98 -2.80 1.93
C SER A 108 -0.48 -2.55 1.55
N SER A 109 -1.14 -3.59 1.07
CA SER A 109 -2.61 -3.65 0.97
C SER A 109 -3.23 -3.97 2.34
N ALA A 110 -2.80 -3.22 3.37
CA ALA A 110 -3.08 -3.49 4.76
C ALA A 110 -4.58 -3.47 5.09
N ALA A 111 -5.31 -2.51 4.54
CA ALA A 111 -6.75 -2.36 4.82
C ALA A 111 -7.57 -3.56 4.31
N ILE A 112 -7.31 -4.01 3.09
CA ILE A 112 -8.10 -5.10 2.46
C ILE A 112 -7.68 -6.45 3.02
N LEU A 113 -6.38 -6.77 2.93
CA LEU A 113 -5.87 -8.07 3.35
C LEU A 113 -5.84 -8.21 4.87
N GLY A 114 -5.57 -7.14 5.63
CA GLY A 114 -5.58 -7.15 7.09
C GLY A 114 -6.93 -7.58 7.65
N SER A 115 -8.00 -6.94 7.20
CA SER A 115 -9.35 -7.29 7.62
C SER A 115 -9.73 -8.72 7.19
N ALA A 116 -9.38 -9.12 5.96
CA ALA A 116 -9.69 -10.47 5.46
C ALA A 116 -8.97 -11.57 6.25
N PHE A 117 -7.67 -11.39 6.56
CA PHE A 117 -6.90 -12.36 7.32
C PHE A 117 -7.39 -12.48 8.77
N LEU A 118 -7.62 -11.35 9.44
CA LEU A 118 -8.12 -11.37 10.82
C LEU A 118 -9.52 -11.97 10.91
N GLN A 119 -10.42 -11.59 10.01
CA GLN A 119 -11.76 -12.16 9.94
C GLN A 119 -11.73 -13.67 9.70
N SER A 120 -10.81 -14.16 8.86
CA SER A 120 -10.69 -15.59 8.57
C SER A 120 -10.10 -16.41 9.72
N ILE A 121 -9.11 -15.85 10.44
CA ILE A 121 -8.38 -16.59 11.49
C ILE A 121 -9.10 -16.48 12.85
N TYR A 122 -9.61 -15.31 13.18
CA TYR A 122 -10.16 -15.01 14.51
C TYR A 122 -11.66 -14.71 14.53
N GLY A 123 -12.31 -14.57 13.37
CA GLY A 123 -13.72 -14.18 13.28
C GLY A 123 -14.00 -12.70 13.58
N ASP A 124 -12.95 -11.91 13.84
CA ASP A 124 -13.02 -10.48 14.12
C ASP A 124 -11.91 -9.71 13.40
N ALA A 125 -12.22 -8.54 12.87
CA ALA A 125 -11.29 -7.69 12.14
C ALA A 125 -10.96 -6.37 12.89
N SER A 126 -11.32 -6.24 14.15
CA SER A 126 -11.17 -4.99 14.93
C SER A 126 -9.71 -4.51 15.02
N MET A 127 -8.76 -5.43 15.20
CA MET A 127 -7.33 -5.11 15.24
C MET A 127 -6.80 -4.56 13.91
N SER A 128 -7.43 -4.90 12.78
CA SER A 128 -7.11 -4.29 11.48
C SER A 128 -7.33 -2.78 11.49
N SER A 129 -8.38 -2.29 12.14
CA SER A 129 -8.69 -0.86 12.23
C SER A 129 -7.60 -0.08 12.97
N LEU A 130 -7.07 -0.63 14.06
CA LEU A 130 -5.96 -0.02 14.81
C LEU A 130 -4.66 0.00 14.02
N MET A 131 -4.35 -1.08 13.33
CA MET A 131 -3.20 -1.17 12.42
C MET A 131 -3.32 -0.16 11.27
N ILE A 132 -4.52 -0.04 10.65
CA ILE A 132 -4.80 0.92 9.59
C ILE A 132 -4.58 2.35 10.09
N LEU A 133 -5.09 2.69 11.29
CA LEU A 133 -4.94 4.01 11.89
C LEU A 133 -3.46 4.37 12.09
N GLY A 134 -2.64 3.42 12.56
CA GLY A 134 -1.22 3.63 12.80
C GLY A 134 -0.36 3.69 11.53
N SER A 135 -0.78 3.08 10.42
CA SER A 135 0.08 2.91 9.25
C SER A 135 -0.41 3.62 7.98
N VAL A 136 -1.69 3.49 7.63
CA VAL A 136 -2.20 3.89 6.31
C VAL A 136 -2.13 5.40 6.04
N PRO A 137 -2.45 6.30 7.00
CA PRO A 137 -2.25 7.73 6.78
C PRO A 137 -0.79 8.05 6.48
N LEU A 138 0.14 7.46 7.25
CA LEU A 138 1.57 7.66 7.07
C LEU A 138 2.05 7.11 5.72
N TYR A 139 1.55 5.95 5.28
CA TYR A 139 1.84 5.40 3.96
C TYR A 139 1.55 6.41 2.84
N ASN A 140 0.41 7.06 2.88
CA ASN A 140 -0.03 7.96 1.83
C ASN A 140 0.67 9.32 1.91
N ILE A 141 0.83 9.88 3.10
CA ILE A 141 1.56 11.14 3.32
C ILE A 141 2.99 11.00 2.81
N MET A 142 3.70 9.96 3.27
CA MET A 142 5.09 9.75 2.89
C MET A 142 5.26 9.38 1.41
N ALA A 143 4.31 8.66 0.81
CA ALA A 143 4.35 8.40 -0.63
C ALA A 143 4.25 9.69 -1.44
N VAL A 144 3.34 10.61 -1.08
CA VAL A 144 3.22 11.90 -1.74
C VAL A 144 4.51 12.72 -1.58
N VAL A 145 5.06 12.77 -0.35
CA VAL A 145 6.31 13.50 -0.07
C VAL A 145 7.47 12.93 -0.91
N ILE A 146 7.67 11.61 -0.83
CA ILE A 146 8.81 10.95 -1.49
C ILE A 146 8.68 11.04 -3.02
N LEU A 147 7.52 10.73 -3.59
CA LEU A 147 7.31 10.83 -5.04
C LEU A 147 7.46 12.26 -5.55
N THR A 148 7.07 13.26 -4.76
CA THR A 148 7.26 14.67 -5.14
C THR A 148 8.74 15.06 -5.11
N LEU A 149 9.46 14.70 -4.04
CA LEU A 149 10.87 15.07 -3.87
C LEU A 149 11.81 14.34 -4.84
N GLU A 150 11.49 13.07 -5.14
CA GLU A 150 12.28 12.20 -6.03
C GLU A 150 11.76 12.22 -7.49
N SER A 151 10.84 13.14 -7.84
CA SER A 151 10.30 13.21 -9.19
C SER A 151 11.36 13.71 -10.19
N PRO A 152 11.33 13.24 -11.47
CA PRO A 152 12.23 13.73 -12.52
C PRO A 152 12.14 15.25 -12.70
N ALA A 153 10.95 15.84 -12.51
CA ALA A 153 10.75 17.29 -12.58
C ALA A 153 11.43 18.04 -11.42
N ALA A 154 11.56 17.43 -10.24
CA ALA A 154 12.30 18.02 -9.12
C ALA A 154 13.81 18.08 -9.39
N ALA A 155 14.34 17.15 -10.18
CA ALA A 155 15.76 17.15 -10.56
C ALA A 155 16.16 18.36 -11.43
N GLN A 156 15.24 18.91 -12.21
CA GLN A 156 15.48 20.01 -13.15
C GLN A 156 15.37 21.41 -12.51
N THR A 157 14.90 21.52 -11.27
CA THR A 157 14.73 22.81 -10.60
C THR A 157 16.04 23.22 -9.90
N GLY A 158 16.64 24.35 -10.28
CA GLY A 158 18.00 24.73 -9.84
C GLY A 158 18.14 25.13 -8.36
N SER A 159 17.11 25.70 -7.72
CA SER A 159 17.18 26.17 -6.32
C SER A 159 16.50 25.21 -5.34
N MET A 160 17.15 24.89 -4.23
CA MET A 160 16.60 24.07 -3.16
C MET A 160 15.33 24.69 -2.55
N SER A 161 15.30 25.98 -2.37
CA SER A 161 14.14 26.74 -1.86
C SER A 161 12.94 26.64 -2.82
N ALA A 162 13.14 26.77 -4.13
CA ALA A 162 12.08 26.61 -5.12
C ALA A 162 11.57 25.16 -5.20
N LYS A 163 12.46 24.17 -5.04
CA LYS A 163 12.07 22.76 -4.93
C LYS A 163 11.17 22.51 -3.72
N LEU A 164 11.58 22.99 -2.55
CA LEU A 164 10.83 22.84 -1.30
C LEU A 164 9.45 23.53 -1.40
N LYS A 165 9.38 24.75 -1.94
CA LYS A 165 8.11 25.49 -2.09
C LYS A 165 7.17 24.78 -3.07
N LYS A 166 7.68 24.31 -4.22
CA LYS A 166 6.90 23.57 -5.22
C LYS A 166 6.43 22.23 -4.65
N SER A 167 7.30 21.53 -3.91
CA SER A 167 6.97 20.27 -3.26
C SER A 167 5.93 20.46 -2.15
N ALA A 168 6.08 21.48 -1.29
CA ALA A 168 5.11 21.79 -0.25
C ALA A 168 3.72 22.12 -0.85
N LYS A 169 3.67 22.95 -1.90
CA LYS A 169 2.41 23.22 -2.62
C LYS A 169 1.80 21.94 -3.19
N GLY A 170 2.60 21.10 -3.87
CA GLY A 170 2.15 19.83 -4.44
C GLY A 170 1.61 18.87 -3.39
N VAL A 171 2.25 18.83 -2.22
CA VAL A 171 1.80 18.02 -1.06
C VAL A 171 0.47 18.55 -0.53
N LEU A 172 0.36 19.86 -0.25
CA LEU A 172 -0.83 20.46 0.33
C LEU A 172 -2.06 20.45 -0.59
N THR A 173 -1.86 20.45 -1.91
CA THR A 173 -2.96 20.36 -2.89
C THR A 173 -3.22 18.95 -3.38
N ASN A 174 -2.54 17.94 -2.82
CA ASN A 174 -2.73 16.57 -3.27
C ASN A 174 -4.11 16.03 -2.84
N PRO A 175 -4.92 15.52 -3.77
CA PRO A 175 -6.28 15.07 -3.48
C PRO A 175 -6.31 13.93 -2.45
N ILE A 176 -5.28 13.09 -2.42
CA ILE A 176 -5.15 11.99 -1.44
C ILE A 176 -5.00 12.55 -0.03
N LEU A 177 -4.15 13.58 0.15
CA LEU A 177 -3.96 14.20 1.47
C LEU A 177 -5.19 15.02 1.91
N LEU A 178 -5.90 15.62 0.97
CA LEU A 178 -7.18 16.28 1.24
C LEU A 178 -8.23 15.25 1.70
N GLY A 179 -8.29 14.08 1.07
CA GLY A 179 -9.16 12.97 1.49
C GLY A 179 -8.84 12.48 2.90
N ILE A 180 -7.55 12.33 3.24
CA ILE A 180 -7.09 11.97 4.58
C ILE A 180 -7.51 13.03 5.60
N ALA A 181 -7.21 14.30 5.33
CA ALA A 181 -7.54 15.41 6.22
C ALA A 181 -9.05 15.53 6.47
N ALA A 182 -9.85 15.40 5.41
CA ALA A 182 -11.32 15.41 5.52
C ALA A 182 -11.83 14.20 6.32
N GLY A 183 -11.28 13.00 6.13
CA GLY A 183 -11.63 11.80 6.90
C GLY A 183 -11.32 11.93 8.38
N PHE A 184 -10.15 12.46 8.73
CA PHE A 184 -9.80 12.77 10.11
C PHE A 184 -10.72 13.83 10.72
N ALA A 185 -11.01 14.93 9.99
CA ALA A 185 -11.92 15.96 10.46
C ALA A 185 -13.32 15.39 10.72
N TRP A 186 -13.82 14.54 9.81
CA TRP A 186 -15.11 13.86 9.97
C TRP A 186 -15.13 12.98 11.23
N SER A 187 -14.10 12.16 11.41
CA SER A 187 -13.96 11.29 12.59
C SER A 187 -13.93 12.09 13.91
N MET A 188 -13.23 13.25 13.91
CA MET A 188 -13.16 14.12 15.10
C MET A 188 -14.49 14.80 15.44
N LEU A 189 -15.33 15.07 14.45
CA LEU A 189 -16.66 15.65 14.66
C LEU A 189 -17.67 14.64 15.23
N HIS A 190 -17.33 13.36 15.26
CA HIS A 190 -18.18 12.27 15.76
C HIS A 190 -19.56 12.19 15.09
N ILE A 191 -19.64 12.63 13.84
CA ILE A 191 -20.88 12.57 13.06
C ILE A 191 -21.01 11.17 12.47
N SER A 192 -22.09 10.48 12.79
CA SER A 192 -22.41 9.20 12.15
C SER A 192 -22.62 9.41 10.64
N MET A 193 -21.97 8.60 9.82
CA MET A 193 -22.13 8.70 8.37
C MET A 193 -23.49 8.19 7.95
N PRO A 194 -24.34 9.00 7.27
CA PRO A 194 -25.65 8.54 6.78
C PRO A 194 -25.48 7.32 5.88
N ALA A 195 -26.33 6.31 6.05
CA ALA A 195 -26.21 5.03 5.34
C ALA A 195 -26.16 5.17 3.81
N MET A 196 -26.94 6.11 3.26
CA MET A 196 -26.95 6.40 1.82
C MET A 196 -25.61 6.97 1.35
N LEU A 197 -25.04 7.91 2.11
CA LEU A 197 -23.72 8.49 1.81
C LEU A 197 -22.63 7.43 1.90
N ASP A 198 -22.61 6.64 2.98
CA ASP A 198 -21.64 5.56 3.15
C ASP A 198 -21.69 4.53 2.02
N LYS A 199 -22.89 4.12 1.61
CA LYS A 199 -23.06 3.19 0.49
C LYS A 199 -22.53 3.77 -0.82
N THR A 200 -22.79 5.05 -1.08
CA THR A 200 -22.29 5.76 -2.27
C THR A 200 -20.77 5.83 -2.26
N LEU A 201 -20.18 6.29 -1.16
CA LEU A 201 -18.72 6.36 -0.99
C LEU A 201 -18.08 4.98 -1.07
N SER A 202 -18.72 3.94 -0.52
CA SER A 202 -18.26 2.55 -0.61
C SER A 202 -18.17 2.06 -2.05
N ASN A 203 -19.17 2.37 -2.88
CA ASN A 203 -19.20 1.98 -4.28
C ASN A 203 -18.06 2.67 -5.07
N VAL A 204 -17.83 3.97 -4.83
CA VAL A 204 -16.72 4.71 -5.48
C VAL A 204 -15.37 4.19 -4.98
N ALA A 205 -15.20 4.01 -3.69
CA ALA A 205 -13.97 3.46 -3.08
C ALA A 205 -13.67 2.04 -3.61
N GLY A 206 -14.70 1.22 -3.80
CA GLY A 206 -14.58 -0.13 -4.34
C GLY A 206 -13.99 -0.20 -5.75
N LEU A 207 -14.04 0.87 -6.53
CA LEU A 207 -13.42 0.94 -7.86
C LEU A 207 -11.90 1.10 -7.81
N THR A 208 -11.33 1.54 -6.67
CA THR A 208 -9.90 1.86 -6.55
C THR A 208 -9.01 0.69 -6.95
N SER A 209 -9.14 -0.45 -6.28
CA SER A 209 -8.27 -1.60 -6.49
C SER A 209 -8.50 -2.28 -7.86
N PRO A 210 -9.73 -2.57 -8.30
CA PRO A 210 -9.95 -3.19 -9.59
C PRO A 210 -9.43 -2.36 -10.77
N LEU A 211 -9.70 -1.05 -10.79
CA LEU A 211 -9.20 -0.18 -11.85
C LEU A 211 -7.68 -0.02 -11.82
N ALA A 212 -7.08 0.09 -10.63
CA ALA A 212 -5.63 0.16 -10.49
C ALA A 212 -4.95 -1.14 -10.97
N LEU A 213 -5.51 -2.31 -10.64
CA LEU A 213 -4.98 -3.60 -11.07
C LEU A 213 -5.10 -3.79 -12.59
N LEU A 214 -6.23 -3.43 -13.19
CA LEU A 214 -6.40 -3.42 -14.64
C LEU A 214 -5.37 -2.50 -15.30
N ALA A 215 -5.15 -1.30 -14.74
CA ALA A 215 -4.19 -0.34 -15.27
C ALA A 215 -2.74 -0.82 -15.13
N ILE A 216 -2.38 -1.52 -14.04
CA ILE A 216 -1.07 -2.17 -13.87
C ILE A 216 -0.86 -3.21 -14.99
N GLY A 217 -1.84 -4.09 -15.19
CA GLY A 217 -1.77 -5.12 -16.23
C GLY A 217 -1.65 -4.52 -17.62
N ALA A 218 -2.52 -3.59 -17.97
CA ALA A 218 -2.52 -2.90 -19.26
C ALA A 218 -1.22 -2.09 -19.50
N GLY A 219 -0.69 -1.45 -18.46
CA GLY A 219 0.57 -0.71 -18.52
C GLY A 219 1.83 -1.56 -18.44
N PHE A 220 1.72 -2.89 -18.28
CA PHE A 220 2.86 -3.78 -18.08
C PHE A 220 3.69 -3.93 -19.36
N LYS A 221 4.92 -3.41 -19.31
CA LYS A 221 5.90 -3.45 -20.42
C LYS A 221 6.96 -4.49 -20.12
N GLY A 222 6.66 -5.78 -20.37
CA GLY A 222 7.50 -6.91 -20.00
C GLY A 222 8.98 -6.75 -20.37
N ARG A 223 9.31 -6.30 -21.60
CA ARG A 223 10.70 -6.06 -22.02
C ARG A 223 11.40 -4.97 -21.19
N LYS A 224 10.71 -3.90 -20.84
CA LYS A 224 11.26 -2.87 -19.95
C LYS A 224 11.35 -3.35 -18.49
N ALA A 225 10.37 -4.14 -18.04
CA ALA A 225 10.37 -4.72 -16.71
C ALA A 225 11.58 -5.63 -16.46
N LEU A 226 12.07 -6.33 -17.49
CA LEU A 226 13.31 -7.13 -17.43
C LEU A 226 14.53 -6.28 -17.08
N GLY A 227 14.59 -5.02 -17.52
CA GLY A 227 15.66 -4.08 -17.13
C GLY A 227 15.65 -3.69 -15.66
N TYR A 228 14.52 -3.91 -14.97
CA TYR A 228 14.34 -3.58 -13.54
C TYR A 228 14.26 -4.83 -12.65
N LEU A 229 14.65 -6.02 -13.13
CA LEU A 229 14.58 -7.27 -12.35
C LEU A 229 15.30 -7.15 -11.00
N LYS A 230 16.54 -6.62 -10.98
CA LYS A 230 17.32 -6.50 -9.75
C LYS A 230 16.63 -5.62 -8.71
N PRO A 231 16.24 -4.36 -8.97
CA PRO A 231 15.51 -3.57 -7.99
C PRO A 231 14.12 -4.14 -7.66
N THR A 232 13.43 -4.79 -8.60
CA THR A 232 12.15 -5.47 -8.35
C THR A 232 12.31 -6.61 -7.35
N THR A 233 13.29 -7.49 -7.55
CA THR A 233 13.56 -8.61 -6.65
C THR A 233 13.96 -8.12 -5.26
N ILE A 234 14.84 -7.12 -5.18
CA ILE A 234 15.24 -6.54 -3.89
C ILE A 234 14.03 -5.96 -3.17
N ALA A 235 13.19 -5.16 -3.85
CA ALA A 235 11.98 -4.59 -3.25
C ALA A 235 11.01 -5.68 -2.76
N THR A 236 10.82 -6.75 -3.56
CA THR A 236 9.96 -7.88 -3.21
C THR A 236 10.48 -8.62 -1.97
N VAL A 237 11.79 -8.90 -1.90
CA VAL A 237 12.42 -9.57 -0.75
C VAL A 237 12.37 -8.67 0.49
N VAL A 238 12.69 -7.38 0.37
CA VAL A 238 12.56 -6.43 1.47
C VAL A 238 11.14 -6.45 2.03
N LYS A 239 10.15 -6.37 1.15
CA LYS A 239 8.75 -6.31 1.50
C LYS A 239 8.23 -7.58 2.16
N LEU A 240 8.46 -8.73 1.52
CA LEU A 240 7.83 -9.98 1.93
C LEU A 240 8.60 -10.74 3.02
N MET A 241 9.91 -10.50 3.13
CA MET A 241 10.77 -11.25 4.04
C MET A 241 11.47 -10.37 5.06
N ILE A 242 12.18 -9.31 4.64
CA ILE A 242 13.04 -8.55 5.55
C ILE A 242 12.22 -7.74 6.56
N LEU A 243 11.18 -7.01 6.13
CA LEU A 243 10.36 -6.23 7.07
C LEU A 243 9.68 -7.10 8.12
N PRO A 244 8.99 -8.20 7.77
CA PRO A 244 8.45 -9.12 8.79
C PRO A 244 9.53 -9.71 9.68
N ALA A 245 10.69 -10.14 9.12
CA ALA A 245 11.78 -10.74 9.89
C ALA A 245 12.37 -9.79 10.95
N LEU A 246 12.40 -8.50 10.67
CA LEU A 246 12.92 -7.50 11.61
C LEU A 246 11.91 -7.11 12.68
N PHE A 247 10.66 -6.89 12.29
CA PHE A 247 9.69 -6.25 13.19
C PHE A 247 8.74 -7.21 13.89
N LEU A 248 8.53 -8.46 13.41
CA LEU A 248 7.75 -9.44 14.16
C LEU A 248 8.43 -9.89 15.45
N PRO A 249 9.74 -10.23 15.46
CA PRO A 249 10.44 -10.54 16.71
C PRO A 249 10.43 -9.37 17.70
N LEU A 250 10.58 -8.13 17.21
CA LEU A 250 10.48 -6.94 18.03
C LEU A 250 9.09 -6.79 18.65
N ALA A 251 8.04 -7.05 17.88
CA ALA A 251 6.65 -7.01 18.35
C ALA A 251 6.39 -8.06 19.43
N VAL A 252 6.89 -9.29 19.24
CA VAL A 252 6.83 -10.37 20.24
C VAL A 252 7.56 -9.97 21.52
N HIS A 253 8.77 -9.42 21.42
CA HIS A 253 9.54 -8.94 22.58
C HIS A 253 8.81 -7.85 23.37
N LEU A 254 8.03 -7.00 22.67
CA LEU A 254 7.18 -5.98 23.29
C LEU A 254 5.86 -6.53 23.86
N GLY A 255 5.63 -7.85 23.77
CA GLY A 255 4.47 -8.53 24.35
C GLY A 255 3.21 -8.47 23.47
N PHE A 256 3.32 -8.15 22.18
CA PHE A 256 2.18 -8.30 21.27
C PHE A 256 2.00 -9.76 20.86
N THR A 257 0.75 -10.22 20.84
CA THR A 257 0.39 -11.62 20.55
C THR A 257 -0.86 -11.69 19.66
N ALA A 258 -1.17 -12.90 19.19
CA ALA A 258 -2.40 -13.25 18.49
C ALA A 258 -2.75 -12.30 17.32
N GLU A 259 -3.93 -11.70 17.37
CA GLU A 259 -4.47 -10.83 16.32
C GLU A 259 -3.55 -9.66 15.96
N LYS A 260 -2.85 -9.08 16.95
CA LYS A 260 -1.92 -7.97 16.74
C LYS A 260 -0.74 -8.37 15.87
N LEU A 261 -0.21 -9.57 16.06
CA LEU A 261 0.89 -10.10 15.24
C LEU A 261 0.44 -10.42 13.82
N VAL A 262 -0.75 -10.98 13.64
CA VAL A 262 -1.29 -11.24 12.30
C VAL A 262 -1.57 -9.94 11.56
N ALA A 263 -2.18 -8.95 12.20
CA ALA A 263 -2.37 -7.63 11.60
C ALA A 263 -1.03 -6.98 11.21
N LEU A 264 -0.04 -7.03 12.10
CA LEU A 264 1.30 -6.52 11.84
C LEU A 264 1.99 -7.27 10.70
N LEU A 265 1.88 -8.60 10.63
CA LEU A 265 2.40 -9.39 9.53
C LEU A 265 1.82 -8.93 8.19
N VAL A 266 0.51 -8.73 8.10
CA VAL A 266 -0.13 -8.23 6.88
C VAL A 266 0.31 -6.80 6.57
N MET A 267 0.46 -5.94 7.57
CA MET A 267 0.97 -4.58 7.42
C MET A 267 2.38 -4.56 6.81
N LEU A 268 3.25 -5.46 7.23
CA LEU A 268 4.66 -5.49 6.81
C LEU A 268 4.88 -6.32 5.55
N GLY A 269 4.27 -7.51 5.47
CA GLY A 269 4.61 -8.58 4.53
C GLY A 269 3.53 -8.91 3.49
N SER A 270 2.46 -8.12 3.34
CA SER A 270 1.47 -8.36 2.29
C SER A 270 1.87 -7.70 0.95
N ILE A 271 1.04 -7.90 -0.07
CA ILE A 271 1.24 -7.35 -1.41
C ILE A 271 1.44 -5.83 -1.38
N THR A 272 2.29 -5.33 -2.28
CA THR A 272 2.37 -3.89 -2.54
C THR A 272 1.04 -3.40 -3.11
N THR A 273 0.46 -2.36 -2.49
CA THR A 273 -0.86 -1.86 -2.89
C THR A 273 -0.85 -1.32 -4.33
N PRO A 274 -1.87 -1.64 -5.15
CA PRO A 274 -2.00 -1.10 -6.51
C PRO A 274 -2.00 0.42 -6.59
N ALA A 275 -2.42 1.10 -5.52
CA ALA A 275 -2.37 2.55 -5.40
C ALA A 275 -0.95 3.13 -5.61
N CYS A 276 0.11 2.34 -5.30
CA CYS A 276 1.50 2.76 -5.55
C CYS A 276 1.76 3.05 -7.03
N TYR A 277 1.27 2.18 -7.92
CA TYR A 277 1.43 2.35 -9.36
C TYR A 277 0.70 3.61 -9.86
N VAL A 278 -0.55 3.78 -9.44
CA VAL A 278 -1.36 4.95 -9.82
C VAL A 278 -0.70 6.24 -9.36
N MET A 279 -0.24 6.29 -8.11
CA MET A 279 0.45 7.47 -7.56
C MET A 279 1.75 7.76 -8.31
N ALA A 280 2.57 6.75 -8.57
CA ALA A 280 3.80 6.91 -9.35
C ALA A 280 3.50 7.52 -10.73
N LYS A 281 2.53 6.96 -11.47
CA LYS A 281 2.12 7.46 -12.79
C LYS A 281 1.62 8.89 -12.76
N GLN A 282 0.73 9.23 -11.82
CA GLN A 282 0.12 10.58 -11.75
C GLN A 282 1.10 11.63 -11.20
N MET A 283 2.14 11.22 -10.50
CA MET A 283 3.16 12.11 -9.96
C MET A 283 4.43 12.20 -10.82
N GLY A 284 4.35 11.74 -12.09
CA GLY A 284 5.39 11.94 -13.10
C GLY A 284 6.50 10.90 -13.12
N HIS A 285 6.31 9.75 -12.48
CA HIS A 285 7.22 8.61 -12.57
C HIS A 285 6.78 7.62 -13.66
N GLU A 286 7.69 6.75 -14.11
CA GLU A 286 7.37 5.75 -15.14
C GLU A 286 6.36 4.69 -14.68
N GLY A 287 6.34 4.34 -13.40
CA GLY A 287 5.48 3.32 -12.81
C GLY A 287 5.88 1.88 -13.14
N ILE A 288 6.95 1.67 -13.93
CA ILE A 288 7.36 0.34 -14.38
C ILE A 288 7.87 -0.51 -13.22
N LEU A 289 8.75 0.06 -12.40
CA LEU A 289 9.28 -0.61 -11.22
C LEU A 289 8.15 -0.93 -10.22
N THR A 290 7.31 0.05 -9.92
CA THR A 290 6.19 -0.13 -8.99
C THR A 290 5.21 -1.19 -9.49
N GLY A 291 4.85 -1.17 -10.79
CA GLY A 291 4.00 -2.20 -11.41
C GLY A 291 4.61 -3.59 -11.33
N SER A 292 5.92 -3.72 -11.61
CA SER A 292 6.64 -4.99 -11.51
C SER A 292 6.66 -5.53 -10.07
N VAL A 293 6.89 -4.68 -9.07
CA VAL A 293 6.84 -5.07 -7.66
C VAL A 293 5.42 -5.45 -7.23
N CYS A 294 4.38 -4.75 -7.70
CA CYS A 294 3.00 -5.16 -7.45
C CYS A 294 2.72 -6.57 -7.98
N VAL A 295 3.14 -6.89 -9.21
CA VAL A 295 2.97 -8.22 -9.80
C VAL A 295 3.73 -9.28 -9.00
N THR A 296 5.01 -9.07 -8.72
CA THR A 296 5.85 -10.06 -8.01
C THR A 296 5.41 -10.26 -6.57
N THR A 297 5.08 -9.19 -5.84
CA THR A 297 4.56 -9.33 -4.47
C THR A 297 3.20 -10.02 -4.44
N THR A 298 2.34 -9.81 -5.43
CA THR A 298 1.05 -10.52 -5.52
C THR A 298 1.24 -12.02 -5.73
N LEU A 299 2.19 -12.42 -6.59
CA LEU A 299 2.49 -13.83 -6.83
C LEU A 299 3.13 -14.52 -5.61
N PHE A 300 4.08 -13.86 -4.96
CA PHE A 300 4.87 -14.48 -3.89
C PHE A 300 4.30 -14.28 -2.49
N SER A 301 3.39 -13.33 -2.28
CA SER A 301 2.83 -13.03 -0.94
C SER A 301 2.06 -14.20 -0.33
N ALA A 302 1.36 -15.01 -1.14
CA ALA A 302 0.65 -16.18 -0.64
C ALA A 302 1.61 -17.14 0.08
N PHE A 303 2.77 -17.38 -0.52
CA PHE A 303 3.80 -18.26 0.07
C PHE A 303 4.47 -17.61 1.28
N SER A 304 4.83 -16.32 1.20
CA SER A 304 5.49 -15.63 2.30
C SER A 304 4.58 -15.44 3.51
N LEU A 305 3.31 -15.08 3.31
CA LEU A 305 2.34 -14.97 4.41
C LEU A 305 2.08 -16.33 5.06
N THR A 306 1.92 -17.39 4.26
CA THR A 306 1.77 -18.76 4.78
C THR A 306 3.00 -19.19 5.58
N PHE A 307 4.21 -18.90 5.10
CA PHE A 307 5.46 -19.16 5.81
C PHE A 307 5.50 -18.43 7.16
N TRP A 308 5.23 -17.14 7.19
CA TRP A 308 5.25 -16.35 8.43
C TRP A 308 4.15 -16.77 9.41
N LEU A 309 2.95 -17.07 8.94
CA LEU A 309 1.88 -17.63 9.80
C LEU A 309 2.30 -18.98 10.40
N PHE A 310 2.94 -19.82 9.59
CA PHE A 310 3.48 -21.09 10.08
C PHE A 310 4.54 -20.87 11.16
N VAL A 311 5.48 -19.97 10.95
CA VAL A 311 6.52 -19.63 11.95
C VAL A 311 5.89 -19.12 13.25
N LEU A 312 4.97 -18.15 13.18
CA LEU A 312 4.31 -17.59 14.36
C LEU A 312 3.49 -18.65 15.11
N ARG A 313 2.81 -19.54 14.38
CA ARG A 313 2.03 -20.65 14.96
C ARG A 313 2.94 -21.69 15.61
N SER A 314 4.04 -22.07 14.95
CA SER A 314 5.01 -23.05 15.49
C SER A 314 5.71 -22.55 16.75
N LEU A 315 5.85 -21.23 16.91
CA LEU A 315 6.41 -20.61 18.10
C LEU A 315 5.35 -20.32 19.19
N GLY A 316 4.07 -20.66 18.94
CA GLY A 316 2.99 -20.50 19.92
C GLY A 316 2.50 -19.06 20.11
N TYR A 317 2.78 -18.15 19.18
CA TYR A 317 2.37 -16.74 19.27
C TYR A 317 0.98 -16.45 18.69
N ILE A 318 0.48 -17.34 17.84
CA ILE A 318 -0.86 -17.27 17.22
C ILE A 318 -1.55 -18.63 17.28
N LEU A 319 -2.90 -18.64 17.12
CA LEU A 319 -3.73 -19.85 17.09
C LEU A 319 -3.50 -20.70 15.83
#